data_1d7a3565f5a92f98370da6b2a684afb5
#
_entry.id   1d7a3565f5a92f98370da6b2a684afb5
#
_cell.length_a   1.000
_cell.length_b   1.000
_cell.length_c   1.000
_cell.angle_alpha   90.00
_cell.angle_beta   90.00
_cell.angle_gamma   90.00
#
_symmetry.space_group_name_H-M   'P 1'
#
loop_
_entity.id
_entity.type
_entity.pdbx_description
1 polymer ?
#
loop_
_entity_poly.entity_id
_entity_poly.type
_entity_poly.pdbx_seq_one_letter_code
_entity_poly.pdbx_strand_id
1 'polypeptide(L)'
;LIYESIPSNRRSSSYAKSITMSTKDISVINSLSELINKYYAMSDSYIDDHKYNSARYIGTNLHARFFLGSIEFRYHEGSIRSQPIKEWILFLNRIMNKSKTLHKDTKLYRQILSVGSDMDILRSVTGRYGVDYIEKRIDKHK
;
A
#
# COMPACT_ATOMS: atom_id res chain seq x y z
N LEU A 1 -3.39 -1.91 -8.24
CA LEU A 1 -3.50 -3.37 -8.01
C LEU A 1 -4.15 -3.72 -6.67
N ILE A 2 -3.58 -3.32 -5.51
CA ILE A 2 -4.19 -3.66 -4.21
C ILE A 2 -5.62 -3.12 -4.14
N TYR A 3 -5.85 -1.89 -4.60
CA TYR A 3 -7.17 -1.28 -4.61
C TYR A 3 -8.17 -2.04 -5.50
N GLU A 4 -7.75 -2.56 -6.64
CA GLU A 4 -8.58 -3.38 -7.53
C GLU A 4 -8.92 -4.75 -6.95
N SER A 5 -8.08 -5.26 -6.06
CA SER A 5 -8.25 -6.57 -5.41
C SER A 5 -9.21 -6.54 -4.21
N ILE A 6 -9.81 -5.41 -3.87
CA ILE A 6 -10.75 -5.27 -2.75
C ILE A 6 -12.20 -5.19 -3.23
N PRO A 7 -13.18 -5.59 -2.41
CA PRO A 7 -14.60 -5.55 -2.77
C PRO A 7 -15.07 -4.12 -3.13
N SER A 8 -16.05 -4.01 -4.02
CA SER A 8 -16.58 -2.73 -4.49
C SER A 8 -17.10 -1.85 -3.34
N ASN A 9 -17.82 -2.43 -2.37
CA ASN A 9 -18.29 -1.73 -1.19
C ASN A 9 -17.14 -1.18 -0.33
N ARG A 10 -15.96 -1.81 -0.37
CA ARG A 10 -14.77 -1.33 0.35
C ARG A 10 -14.05 -0.27 -0.46
N ARG A 11 -14.04 -0.38 -1.80
CA ARG A 11 -13.48 0.64 -2.70
C ARG A 11 -14.22 1.97 -2.60
N SER A 12 -15.53 1.94 -2.42
CA SER A 12 -16.36 3.13 -2.23
C SER A 12 -16.34 3.67 -0.79
N SER A 13 -15.65 3.01 0.12
CA SER A 13 -15.59 3.43 1.53
C SER A 13 -14.78 4.71 1.70
N SER A 14 -15.37 5.71 2.37
CA SER A 14 -14.67 6.93 2.78
C SER A 14 -13.51 6.69 3.75
N TYR A 15 -13.45 5.50 4.37
CA TYR A 15 -12.44 5.12 5.36
C TYR A 15 -11.24 4.35 4.77
N ALA A 16 -11.23 4.11 3.45
CA ALA A 16 -10.15 3.40 2.77
C ALA A 16 -9.88 3.99 1.38
N LYS A 17 -9.83 5.32 1.29
CA LYS A 17 -9.62 6.04 0.04
C LYS A 17 -8.34 5.58 -0.66
N SER A 18 -8.40 5.47 -1.99
CA SER A 18 -7.22 5.18 -2.79
C SER A 18 -6.36 6.43 -2.97
N ILE A 19 -5.06 6.21 -3.03
CA ILE A 19 -4.11 7.15 -3.61
C ILE A 19 -3.34 6.42 -4.71
N THR A 20 -3.21 7.08 -5.85
CA THR A 20 -2.40 6.56 -6.96
C THR A 20 -1.18 7.45 -7.11
N MET A 21 -0.01 6.90 -6.82
CA MET A 21 1.28 7.49 -7.12
C MET A 21 1.94 6.68 -8.22
N SER A 22 2.39 7.36 -9.27
CA SER A 22 3.16 6.69 -10.33
C SER A 22 4.56 6.31 -9.84
N THR A 23 5.21 5.38 -10.54
CA THR A 23 6.62 5.05 -10.29
C THR A 23 7.53 6.27 -10.44
N LYS A 24 7.19 7.20 -11.35
CA LYS A 24 7.88 8.48 -11.53
C LYS A 24 7.75 9.36 -10.29
N ASP A 25 6.56 9.43 -9.70
CA ASP A 25 6.33 10.19 -8.46
C ASP A 25 7.15 9.65 -7.30
N ILE A 26 7.21 8.32 -7.18
CA ILE A 26 7.95 7.65 -6.11
C ILE A 26 9.46 7.80 -6.32
N SER A 27 9.94 7.73 -7.56
CA SER A 27 11.38 7.73 -7.88
C SER A 27 12.11 9.03 -7.52
N VAL A 28 11.39 10.14 -7.39
CA VAL A 28 11.94 11.46 -7.03
C VAL A 28 11.84 11.79 -5.54
N ILE A 29 11.27 10.90 -4.73
CA ILE A 29 11.14 11.08 -3.28
C ILE A 29 12.44 10.67 -2.60
N ASN A 30 13.03 11.60 -1.84
CA ASN A 30 14.30 11.38 -1.14
C ASN A 30 14.16 11.41 0.39
N SER A 31 13.01 11.80 0.91
CA SER A 31 12.77 11.88 2.35
C SER A 31 11.36 11.44 2.72
N LEU A 32 11.18 11.07 4.00
CA LEU A 32 9.87 10.76 4.54
C LEU A 32 8.92 11.97 4.49
N SER A 33 9.45 13.17 4.72
CA SER A 33 8.66 14.41 4.65
C SER A 33 8.13 14.66 3.23
N GLU A 34 8.98 14.49 2.22
CA GLU A 34 8.55 14.59 0.81
C GLU A 34 7.49 13.53 0.47
N LEU A 35 7.69 12.28 0.93
CA LEU A 35 6.69 11.23 0.72
C LEU A 35 5.35 11.63 1.31
N ILE A 36 5.32 12.07 2.54
CA ILE A 36 4.11 12.43 3.26
C ILE A 36 3.42 13.60 2.57
N ASN A 37 4.16 14.67 2.28
CA ASN A 37 3.61 15.85 1.63
C ASN A 37 3.00 15.50 0.26
N LYS A 38 3.72 14.73 -0.56
CA LYS A 38 3.23 14.33 -1.88
C LYS A 38 2.05 13.36 -1.80
N TYR A 39 2.12 12.40 -0.88
CA TYR A 39 1.09 11.39 -0.68
C TYR A 39 -0.25 12.02 -0.26
N TYR A 40 -0.23 12.98 0.66
CA TYR A 40 -1.44 13.61 1.15
C TYR A 40 -1.92 14.77 0.26
N ALA A 41 -1.04 15.48 -0.42
CA ALA A 41 -1.44 16.45 -1.45
C ALA A 41 -2.25 15.78 -2.57
N MET A 42 -1.89 14.55 -2.98
CA MET A 42 -2.64 13.78 -3.99
C MET A 42 -4.01 13.28 -3.50
N SER A 43 -4.26 13.32 -2.20
CA SER A 43 -5.55 12.89 -1.61
C SER A 43 -6.45 14.06 -1.23
N ASP A 44 -6.04 15.30 -1.53
CA ASP A 44 -6.67 16.52 -1.03
C ASP A 44 -6.82 16.53 0.50
N SER A 45 -5.89 15.83 1.17
CA SER A 45 -5.90 15.68 2.63
C SER A 45 -4.77 16.49 3.24
N TYR A 46 -5.06 17.21 4.29
CA TYR A 46 -4.08 17.95 5.08
C TYR A 46 -3.65 17.12 6.28
N ILE A 47 -2.35 17.02 6.53
CA ILE A 47 -1.82 16.43 7.77
C ILE A 47 -1.65 17.56 8.79
N ASP A 48 -2.34 17.43 9.90
CA ASP A 48 -2.09 18.17 11.10
C ASP A 48 -1.70 17.21 12.26
N ASP A 49 -1.40 17.77 13.43
CA ASP A 49 -0.99 16.99 14.59
C ASP A 49 -2.16 16.27 15.30
N HIS A 50 -3.37 16.35 14.76
CA HIS A 50 -4.53 15.71 15.36
C HIS A 50 -4.67 14.24 15.02
N LYS A 51 -4.74 13.39 16.03
CA LYS A 51 -4.94 11.95 15.91
C LYS A 51 -6.13 11.57 15.03
N TYR A 52 -7.17 12.39 14.98
CA TYR A 52 -8.42 12.13 14.25
C TYR A 52 -8.55 12.88 12.93
N ASN A 53 -7.45 13.35 12.40
CA ASN A 53 -7.41 14.01 11.08
C ASN A 53 -7.96 13.10 9.97
N SER A 54 -8.59 13.69 8.95
CA SER A 54 -9.14 12.98 7.78
C SER A 54 -8.08 12.24 6.95
N ALA A 55 -6.82 12.65 7.04
CA ALA A 55 -5.67 11.97 6.43
C ALA A 55 -5.57 10.49 6.83
N ARG A 56 -6.09 10.09 8.00
CA ARG A 56 -6.16 8.70 8.46
C ARG A 56 -7.04 7.79 7.60
N TYR A 57 -7.93 8.35 6.78
CA TYR A 57 -8.92 7.59 5.99
C TYR A 57 -8.40 7.11 4.63
N ILE A 58 -7.11 7.14 4.42
CA ILE A 58 -6.45 6.56 3.25
C ILE A 58 -6.17 5.07 3.51
N GLY A 59 -6.29 4.26 2.48
CA GLY A 59 -6.17 2.80 2.59
C GLY A 59 -4.81 2.31 3.09
N THR A 60 -3.72 3.02 2.76
CA THR A 60 -2.41 2.87 3.42
C THR A 60 -2.18 4.12 4.27
N ASN A 61 -2.59 4.04 5.53
CA ASN A 61 -2.57 5.19 6.42
C ASN A 61 -1.17 5.40 7.00
N LEU A 62 -0.42 6.35 6.42
CA LEU A 62 0.88 6.78 6.93
C LEU A 62 0.76 7.73 8.14
N HIS A 63 -0.39 8.37 8.32
CA HIS A 63 -0.65 9.26 9.46
C HIS A 63 -0.55 8.52 10.81
N ALA A 64 -0.88 7.22 10.84
CA ALA A 64 -0.72 6.38 12.03
C ALA A 64 0.72 6.35 12.57
N ARG A 65 1.73 6.64 11.73
CA ARG A 65 3.13 6.68 12.16
C ARG A 65 3.41 7.76 13.21
N PHE A 66 2.73 8.90 13.14
CA PHE A 66 2.95 10.01 14.07
C PHE A 66 2.44 9.72 15.48
N PHE A 67 1.40 8.89 15.59
CA PHE A 67 0.74 8.62 16.88
C PHE A 67 1.00 7.20 17.40
N LEU A 68 1.19 6.23 16.48
CA LEU A 68 1.32 4.82 16.83
C LEU A 68 2.68 4.23 16.46
N GLY A 69 3.54 4.98 15.77
CA GLY A 69 4.80 4.48 15.26
C GLY A 69 4.68 3.40 14.19
N SER A 70 3.49 3.21 13.61
CA SER A 70 3.17 2.12 12.68
C SER A 70 2.46 2.61 11.42
N ILE A 71 2.39 1.76 10.41
CA ILE A 71 1.58 1.99 9.20
C ILE A 71 0.33 1.13 9.33
N GLU A 72 -0.84 1.72 9.05
CA GLU A 72 -2.11 1.01 9.08
C GLU A 72 -2.58 0.71 7.66
N PHE A 73 -2.90 -0.56 7.38
CA PHE A 73 -3.46 -1.00 6.10
C PHE A 73 -4.96 -1.25 6.26
N ARG A 74 -5.79 -0.48 5.55
CA ARG A 74 -7.26 -0.47 5.67
C ARG A 74 -7.98 -1.17 4.52
N TYR A 75 -7.26 -1.79 3.60
CA TYR A 75 -7.84 -2.39 2.40
C TYR A 75 -8.51 -3.74 2.63
N HIS A 76 -8.17 -4.45 3.71
CA HIS A 76 -8.80 -5.75 3.97
C HIS A 76 -10.25 -5.58 4.45
N GLU A 77 -11.13 -6.40 3.91
CA GLU A 77 -12.51 -6.54 4.41
C GLU A 77 -12.53 -7.26 5.77
N GLY A 78 -13.52 -6.97 6.60
CA GLY A 78 -13.74 -7.75 7.82
C GLY A 78 -13.99 -9.22 7.49
N SER A 79 -13.41 -10.14 8.24
CA SER A 79 -13.60 -11.57 8.06
C SER A 79 -13.48 -12.29 9.41
N ILE A 80 -14.37 -13.26 9.63
CA ILE A 80 -14.26 -14.24 10.73
C ILE A 80 -13.54 -15.51 10.28
N ARG A 81 -13.29 -15.68 8.98
CA ARG A 81 -12.56 -16.83 8.44
C ARG A 81 -11.06 -16.59 8.56
N SER A 82 -10.36 -17.58 9.13
CA SER A 82 -8.93 -17.49 9.38
C SER A 82 -8.09 -17.44 8.09
N GLN A 83 -8.53 -18.13 7.03
CA GLN A 83 -7.74 -18.24 5.80
C GLN A 83 -7.54 -16.89 5.08
N PRO A 84 -8.58 -16.06 4.79
CA PRO A 84 -8.37 -14.74 4.22
C PRO A 84 -7.51 -13.82 5.09
N ILE A 85 -7.64 -13.92 6.41
CA ILE A 85 -6.82 -13.12 7.35
C ILE A 85 -5.35 -13.54 7.25
N LYS A 86 -5.06 -14.84 7.25
CA LYS A 86 -3.68 -15.37 7.12
C LYS A 86 -3.06 -14.96 5.78
N GLU A 87 -3.78 -15.11 4.68
CA GLU A 87 -3.29 -14.74 3.35
C GLU A 87 -2.94 -13.24 3.27
N TRP A 88 -3.78 -12.38 3.83
CA TRP A 88 -3.53 -10.95 3.91
C TRP A 88 -2.27 -10.62 4.73
N ILE A 89 -2.15 -11.21 5.93
CA ILE A 89 -0.98 -11.01 6.79
C ILE A 89 0.31 -11.48 6.09
N LEU A 90 0.28 -12.64 5.45
CA LEU A 90 1.43 -13.15 4.71
C LEU A 90 1.81 -12.26 3.53
N PHE A 91 0.82 -11.74 2.81
CA PHE A 91 1.03 -10.80 1.71
C PHE A 91 1.71 -9.51 2.20
N LEU A 92 1.17 -8.88 3.25
CA LEU A 92 1.77 -7.67 3.85
C LEU A 92 3.17 -7.93 4.39
N ASN A 93 3.39 -9.07 5.04
CA ASN A 93 4.70 -9.43 5.59
C ASN A 93 5.76 -9.54 4.49
N ARG A 94 5.42 -10.09 3.32
CA ARG A 94 6.34 -10.14 2.16
C ARG A 94 6.71 -8.74 1.69
N ILE A 95 5.74 -7.85 1.54
CA ILE A 95 5.97 -6.44 1.18
C ILE A 95 6.92 -5.80 2.19
N MET A 96 6.61 -5.89 3.47
CA MET A 96 7.39 -5.25 4.54
C MET A 96 8.83 -5.80 4.62
N ASN A 97 9.02 -7.10 4.49
CA ASN A 97 10.34 -7.71 4.53
C ASN A 97 11.18 -7.31 3.30
N LYS A 98 10.58 -7.28 2.11
CA LYS A 98 11.26 -6.81 0.90
C LYS A 98 11.62 -5.33 1.01
N SER A 99 10.72 -4.50 1.53
CA SER A 99 10.97 -3.07 1.75
C SER A 99 12.18 -2.81 2.65
N LYS A 100 12.37 -3.61 3.71
CA LYS A 100 13.57 -3.54 4.56
C LYS A 100 14.87 -3.87 3.80
N THR A 101 14.82 -4.79 2.86
CA THR A 101 15.97 -5.12 2.01
C THR A 101 16.24 -4.01 1.01
N LEU A 102 15.20 -3.49 0.36
CA LEU A 102 15.31 -2.43 -0.63
C LEU A 102 15.81 -1.11 -0.05
N HIS A 103 15.49 -0.82 1.20
CA HIS A 103 16.02 0.37 1.89
C HIS A 103 17.55 0.38 1.96
N LYS A 104 18.17 -0.78 2.00
CA LYS A 104 19.65 -0.94 2.06
C LYS A 104 20.29 -1.00 0.67
N ASP A 105 19.53 -1.21 -0.39
CA ASP A 105 20.01 -1.37 -1.76
C ASP A 105 19.22 -0.47 -2.72
N THR A 106 19.68 0.77 -2.85
CA THR A 106 19.06 1.77 -3.75
C THR A 106 19.15 1.38 -5.22
N LYS A 107 20.15 0.60 -5.63
CA LYS A 107 20.28 0.12 -7.01
C LYS A 107 19.18 -0.89 -7.32
N LEU A 108 18.97 -1.87 -6.44
CA LEU A 108 17.90 -2.86 -6.56
C LEU A 108 16.52 -2.18 -6.52
N TYR A 109 16.34 -1.19 -5.65
CA TYR A 109 15.11 -0.40 -5.60
C TYR A 109 14.79 0.28 -6.94
N ARG A 110 15.76 0.99 -7.52
CA ARG A 110 15.59 1.64 -8.84
C ARG A 110 15.32 0.62 -9.94
N GLN A 111 16.01 -0.51 -9.93
CA GLN A 111 15.78 -1.60 -10.88
C GLN A 111 14.34 -2.13 -10.81
N ILE A 112 13.79 -2.33 -9.62
CA ILE A 112 12.40 -2.75 -9.45
C ILE A 112 11.42 -1.71 -9.99
N LEU A 113 11.66 -0.42 -9.75
CA LEU A 113 10.80 0.65 -10.29
C LEU A 113 10.89 0.79 -11.81
N SER A 114 11.95 0.33 -12.45
CA SER A 114 12.13 0.38 -13.91
C SER A 114 11.48 -0.78 -14.65
N VAL A 115 11.00 -1.83 -13.97
CA VAL A 115 10.25 -2.92 -14.62
C VAL A 115 8.85 -2.44 -15.03
N GLY A 116 8.40 -2.90 -16.18
CA GLY A 116 7.37 -2.26 -16.99
C GLY A 116 5.96 -2.17 -16.39
N SER A 117 5.47 -3.19 -15.68
CA SER A 117 4.10 -3.21 -15.19
C SER A 117 4.00 -3.28 -13.65
N ASP A 118 2.87 -2.83 -13.13
CA ASP A 118 2.56 -2.96 -11.69
C ASP A 118 2.63 -4.42 -11.21
N MET A 119 2.27 -5.38 -12.07
CA MET A 119 2.34 -6.81 -11.74
C MET A 119 3.78 -7.31 -11.68
N ASP A 120 4.67 -6.78 -12.51
CA ASP A 120 6.10 -7.11 -12.46
C ASP A 120 6.76 -6.53 -11.22
N ILE A 121 6.38 -5.30 -10.85
CA ILE A 121 6.80 -4.69 -9.58
C ILE A 121 6.32 -5.56 -8.40
N LEU A 122 5.03 -5.93 -8.39
CA LEU A 122 4.46 -6.78 -7.36
C LEU A 122 5.19 -8.13 -7.27
N ARG A 123 5.48 -8.76 -8.41
CA ARG A 123 6.25 -10.03 -8.48
C ARG A 123 7.65 -9.87 -7.92
N SER A 124 8.33 -8.78 -8.22
CA SER A 124 9.68 -8.49 -7.72
C SER A 124 9.71 -8.29 -6.20
N VAL A 125 8.62 -7.75 -5.64
CA VAL A 125 8.50 -7.45 -4.20
C VAL A 125 8.01 -8.67 -3.41
N THR A 126 7.01 -9.40 -3.90
CA THR A 126 6.30 -10.44 -3.15
C THR A 126 6.54 -11.86 -3.65
N GLY A 127 7.21 -12.00 -4.81
CA GLY A 127 7.32 -13.26 -5.54
C GLY A 127 5.99 -13.67 -6.15
N ARG A 128 5.95 -14.90 -6.69
CA ARG A 128 4.74 -15.47 -7.31
C ARG A 128 3.54 -15.50 -6.37
N TYR A 129 3.76 -15.79 -5.11
CA TYR A 129 2.68 -15.82 -4.10
C TYR A 129 1.85 -14.54 -4.06
N GLY A 130 2.49 -13.36 -4.10
CA GLY A 130 1.76 -12.09 -4.03
C GLY A 130 0.98 -11.80 -5.31
N VAL A 131 1.51 -12.22 -6.47
CA VAL A 131 0.80 -12.12 -7.75
C VAL A 131 -0.44 -13.01 -7.73
N ASP A 132 -0.29 -14.29 -7.42
CA ASP A 132 -1.40 -15.26 -7.34
C ASP A 132 -2.47 -14.81 -6.33
N TYR A 133 -2.04 -14.22 -5.20
CA TYR A 133 -2.94 -13.67 -4.19
C TYR A 133 -3.78 -12.50 -4.73
N ILE A 134 -3.15 -11.55 -5.42
CA ILE A 134 -3.85 -10.36 -5.95
C ILE A 134 -4.76 -10.76 -7.12
N GLU A 135 -4.31 -11.59 -8.06
CA GLU A 135 -5.12 -12.09 -9.18
C GLU A 135 -6.38 -12.80 -8.69
N LYS A 136 -6.24 -13.74 -7.75
CA LYS A 136 -7.38 -14.44 -7.12
C LYS A 136 -8.39 -13.48 -6.49
N ARG A 137 -7.92 -12.40 -5.89
CA ARG A 137 -8.81 -11.40 -5.28
C ARG A 137 -9.47 -10.50 -6.32
N ILE A 138 -8.75 -10.09 -7.36
CA ILE A 138 -9.35 -9.34 -8.47
C ILE A 138 -10.47 -10.15 -9.10
N ASP A 139 -10.23 -11.43 -9.41
CA ASP A 139 -11.23 -12.31 -10.01
C ASP A 139 -12.46 -12.55 -9.10
N LYS A 140 -12.24 -12.62 -7.79
CA LYS A 140 -13.33 -12.73 -6.81
C LYS A 140 -14.23 -11.49 -6.76
N HIS A 141 -13.71 -10.32 -7.12
CA HIS A 141 -14.38 -9.02 -6.91
C HIS A 141 -14.72 -8.30 -8.24
N LYS A 142 -14.61 -8.98 -9.37
CA LYS A 142 -15.20 -8.58 -10.65
C LYS A 142 -16.71 -8.79 -10.62
#